data_a131491d7a65d3dd422262446188b432
#
_entry.id   a131491d7a65d3dd422262446188b432
#
_cell.length_a   1.000
_cell.length_b   1.000
_cell.length_c   1.000
_cell.angle_alpha   90.00
_cell.angle_beta   90.00
_cell.angle_gamma   90.00
#
_symmetry.space_group_name_H-M   'P 1'
#
loop_
_entity.id
_entity.type
_entity.pdbx_description
1 polymer ?
#
loop_
_entity_poly.entity_id
_entity_poly.type
_entity_poly.pdbx_seq_one_letter_code
_entity_poly.pdbx_strand_id
1 'polypeptide(L)'
;MGAKGEPAAMNLTAVPIGVDPPNEVNVVIEVPIGGEPIKYEMHKPSGALFVDRFLYTSMRYPGNYGFIPHTLSGDGDPCDVLIANTRGVTPGTIMSCRIVGVMIMTDEHGDDEKLIGVPGPKLTPRYDHVRNYTDLAPIAVQQIEHFFTHYKDLEPGKWVKIARWGDADEARRMVLEGIERAKAAGEG
;
A
#
# COMPACT_ATOMS: atom_id res chain seq x y z
N MET A 1 25.24 -32.06 14.92
CA MET A 1 25.08 -30.66 15.38
C MET A 1 24.40 -29.90 14.25
N GLY A 2 23.07 -29.75 14.34
CA GLY A 2 22.31 -29.03 13.33
C GLY A 2 22.55 -27.55 13.51
N ALA A 3 22.94 -26.86 12.43
CA ALA A 3 22.98 -25.41 12.38
C ALA A 3 21.58 -24.88 12.74
N LYS A 4 21.47 -24.15 13.84
CA LYS A 4 20.27 -23.34 14.13
C LYS A 4 20.24 -22.28 13.05
N GLY A 5 19.34 -22.44 12.07
CA GLY A 5 19.09 -21.41 11.10
C GLY A 5 18.66 -20.14 11.84
N GLU A 6 19.41 -19.06 11.67
CA GLU A 6 18.96 -17.73 12.06
C GLU A 6 17.58 -17.50 11.40
N PRO A 7 16.63 -16.86 12.08
CA PRO A 7 15.38 -16.48 11.44
C PRO A 7 15.73 -15.61 10.23
N ALA A 8 15.46 -16.12 9.03
CA ALA A 8 15.76 -15.41 7.81
C ALA A 8 14.93 -14.13 7.81
N ALA A 9 15.60 -12.97 7.80
CA ALA A 9 14.98 -11.70 7.50
C ALA A 9 14.27 -11.80 6.14
N MET A 10 13.15 -11.08 5.96
CA MET A 10 12.44 -11.07 4.68
C MET A 10 13.37 -10.54 3.59
N ASN A 11 13.63 -11.38 2.58
CA ASN A 11 14.36 -10.94 1.41
C ASN A 11 13.38 -10.30 0.42
N LEU A 12 13.22 -8.99 0.48
CA LEU A 12 12.30 -8.23 -0.37
C LEU A 12 12.61 -8.38 -1.86
N THR A 13 13.88 -8.52 -2.22
CA THR A 13 14.29 -8.70 -3.64
C THR A 13 13.85 -10.04 -4.20
N ALA A 14 13.58 -11.03 -3.34
CA ALA A 14 13.06 -12.34 -3.74
C ALA A 14 11.51 -12.39 -3.79
N VAL A 15 10.82 -11.36 -3.32
CA VAL A 15 9.35 -11.30 -3.39
C VAL A 15 8.96 -10.91 -4.82
N PRO A 16 8.24 -11.76 -5.57
CA PRO A 16 7.83 -11.40 -6.93
C PRO A 16 6.83 -10.24 -6.90
N ILE A 17 6.88 -9.39 -7.92
CA ILE A 17 5.97 -8.23 -8.04
C ILE A 17 4.49 -8.63 -8.14
N GLY A 18 4.18 -9.82 -8.61
CA GLY A 18 2.82 -10.35 -8.74
C GLY A 18 2.70 -11.32 -9.90
N VAL A 19 1.50 -11.85 -10.10
CA VAL A 19 1.22 -12.85 -11.15
C VAL A 19 0.86 -12.22 -12.49
N ASP A 20 0.34 -11.00 -12.49
CA ASP A 20 -0.10 -10.26 -13.70
C ASP A 20 0.02 -8.74 -13.49
N PRO A 21 1.24 -8.20 -13.29
CA PRO A 21 1.41 -6.76 -13.19
C PRO A 21 1.05 -6.05 -14.51
N PRO A 22 0.36 -4.91 -14.49
CA PRO A 22 -0.07 -4.11 -13.33
C PRO A 22 -1.45 -4.49 -12.79
N ASN A 23 -2.11 -5.52 -13.30
CA ASN A 23 -3.50 -5.86 -12.96
C ASN A 23 -3.60 -6.55 -11.60
N GLU A 24 -2.75 -7.54 -11.35
CA GLU A 24 -2.67 -8.28 -10.08
C GLU A 24 -1.21 -8.31 -9.61
N VAL A 25 -0.96 -7.62 -8.50
CA VAL A 25 0.35 -7.41 -7.90
C VAL A 25 0.42 -8.01 -6.50
N ASN A 26 1.62 -8.22 -6.00
CA ASN A 26 1.86 -8.52 -4.60
C ASN A 26 2.10 -7.23 -3.82
N VAL A 27 1.54 -7.17 -2.62
CA VAL A 27 1.72 -6.04 -1.69
C VAL A 27 2.33 -6.57 -0.41
N VAL A 28 3.42 -5.97 0.01
CA VAL A 28 4.02 -6.21 1.33
C VAL A 28 3.22 -5.39 2.33
N ILE A 29 2.50 -6.05 3.23
CA ILE A 29 1.63 -5.36 4.18
C ILE A 29 2.45 -4.87 5.37
N GLU A 30 2.35 -3.57 5.65
CA GLU A 30 2.99 -2.91 6.78
C GLU A 30 2.00 -2.63 7.90
N VAL A 31 0.81 -2.13 7.56
CA VAL A 31 -0.22 -1.74 8.54
C VAL A 31 -1.52 -2.47 8.25
N PRO A 32 -2.08 -3.22 9.24
CA PRO A 32 -3.34 -3.93 9.06
C PRO A 32 -4.54 -2.98 9.17
N ILE A 33 -5.62 -3.29 8.46
CA ILE A 33 -6.91 -2.62 8.66
C ILE A 33 -7.33 -2.70 10.12
N GLY A 34 -7.80 -1.57 10.68
CA GLY A 34 -8.37 -1.50 12.03
C GLY A 34 -7.38 -1.80 13.16
N GLY A 35 -6.09 -1.93 12.85
CA GLY A 35 -5.03 -2.06 13.84
C GLY A 35 -4.91 -0.84 14.74
N GLU A 36 -4.06 -0.90 15.76
CA GLU A 36 -3.77 0.28 16.58
C GLU A 36 -3.23 1.44 15.72
N PRO A 37 -3.38 2.71 16.15
CA PRO A 37 -2.92 3.87 15.38
C PRO A 37 -1.38 3.96 15.39
N ILE A 38 -0.76 3.00 14.73
CA ILE A 38 0.70 2.88 14.61
C ILE A 38 1.04 2.77 13.13
N LYS A 39 1.94 3.61 12.65
CA LYS A 39 2.56 3.45 11.33
C LYS A 39 3.79 2.57 11.48
N TYR A 40 3.81 1.48 10.73
CA TYR A 40 4.98 0.64 10.54
C TYR A 40 5.58 0.90 9.17
N GLU A 41 6.87 0.70 9.06
CA GLU A 41 7.61 0.84 7.81
C GLU A 41 8.63 -0.30 7.68
N MET A 42 8.69 -0.90 6.50
CA MET A 42 9.65 -1.94 6.19
C MET A 42 11.03 -1.33 5.94
N HIS A 43 11.97 -1.65 6.79
CA HIS A 43 13.36 -1.31 6.55
C HIS A 43 13.93 -2.25 5.47
N LYS A 44 13.97 -1.79 4.23
CA LYS A 44 14.33 -2.58 3.04
C LYS A 44 15.64 -3.35 3.19
N PRO A 45 16.75 -2.76 3.72
CA PRO A 45 18.00 -3.50 3.85
C PRO A 45 17.95 -4.69 4.81
N SER A 46 17.18 -4.60 5.90
CA SER A 46 17.09 -5.68 6.90
C SER A 46 15.86 -6.58 6.73
N GLY A 47 14.87 -6.17 5.91
CA GLY A 47 13.60 -6.87 5.80
C GLY A 47 12.78 -6.92 7.10
N ALA A 48 13.07 -6.04 8.05
CA ALA A 48 12.36 -5.94 9.32
C ALA A 48 11.38 -4.78 9.32
N LEU A 49 10.23 -4.97 9.98
CA LEU A 49 9.28 -3.88 10.23
C LEU A 49 9.75 -3.04 11.41
N PHE A 50 9.80 -1.74 11.20
CA PHE A 50 10.08 -0.75 12.23
C PHE A 50 8.80 0.00 12.57
N VAL A 51 8.67 0.42 13.82
CA VAL A 51 7.67 1.42 14.19
C VAL A 51 8.19 2.77 13.71
N ASP A 52 7.55 3.32 12.67
CA ASP A 52 7.88 4.68 12.18
C ASP A 52 7.40 5.72 13.20
N ARG A 53 6.11 5.67 13.55
CA ARG A 53 5.54 6.52 14.60
C ARG A 53 4.18 6.01 15.10
N PHE A 54 3.81 6.46 16.29
CA PHE A 54 2.42 6.42 16.73
C PHE A 54 1.68 7.58 16.08
N LEU A 55 0.51 7.32 15.46
CA LEU A 55 -0.32 8.40 14.96
C LEU A 55 -0.77 9.28 16.13
N TYR A 56 -0.77 10.59 15.95
CA TYR A 56 -1.23 11.51 16.98
C TYR A 56 -2.76 11.53 17.09
N THR A 57 -3.45 11.21 15.99
CA THR A 57 -4.90 10.97 16.02
C THR A 57 -5.19 9.54 16.48
N SER A 58 -6.40 9.30 16.96
CA SER A 58 -6.88 7.95 17.30
C SER A 58 -7.40 7.16 16.08
N MET A 59 -7.13 7.65 14.87
CA MET A 59 -7.62 7.05 13.63
C MET A 59 -6.91 5.72 13.33
N ARG A 60 -7.64 4.82 12.70
CA ARG A 60 -7.15 3.50 12.29
C ARG A 60 -7.18 3.40 10.78
N TYR A 61 -6.21 2.71 10.19
CA TYR A 61 -6.18 2.50 8.74
C TYR A 61 -7.45 1.80 8.26
N PRO A 62 -8.11 2.31 7.20
CA PRO A 62 -9.38 1.78 6.70
C PRO A 62 -9.21 0.62 5.72
N GLY A 63 -8.01 0.14 5.51
CA GLY A 63 -7.62 -1.00 4.68
C GLY A 63 -6.27 -1.54 5.10
N ASN A 64 -5.88 -2.70 4.60
CA ASN A 64 -4.51 -3.16 4.76
C ASN A 64 -3.60 -2.29 3.89
N TYR A 65 -2.56 -1.72 4.48
CA TYR A 65 -1.69 -0.75 3.82
C TYR A 65 -0.27 -1.30 3.71
N GLY A 66 0.35 -1.04 2.59
CA GLY A 66 1.72 -1.46 2.32
C GLY A 66 2.18 -0.97 0.95
N PHE A 67 3.14 -1.67 0.34
CA PHE A 67 3.75 -1.25 -0.91
C PHE A 67 3.94 -2.41 -1.90
N ILE A 68 4.08 -2.08 -3.17
CA ILE A 68 4.40 -3.04 -4.23
C ILE A 68 5.92 -3.17 -4.35
N PRO A 69 6.50 -4.37 -4.17
CA PRO A 69 7.93 -4.57 -4.39
C PRO A 69 8.31 -4.32 -5.85
N HIS A 70 9.56 -3.96 -6.11
CA HIS A 70 10.11 -3.67 -7.44
C HIS A 70 9.39 -2.51 -8.17
N THR A 71 8.93 -1.52 -7.42
CA THR A 71 8.35 -0.28 -7.94
C THR A 71 8.97 0.93 -7.25
N LEU A 72 8.98 2.08 -7.92
CA LEU A 72 9.30 3.37 -7.34
C LEU A 72 8.26 4.41 -7.75
N SER A 73 7.75 5.17 -6.79
CA SER A 73 6.98 6.39 -7.00
C SER A 73 7.87 7.57 -7.39
N GLY A 74 7.27 8.72 -7.62
CA GLY A 74 8.00 9.93 -7.98
C GLY A 74 8.93 10.48 -6.90
N ASP A 75 8.67 10.16 -5.64
CA ASP A 75 9.48 10.52 -4.47
C ASP A 75 10.67 9.57 -4.23
N GLY A 76 10.75 8.45 -4.97
CA GLY A 76 11.80 7.44 -4.84
C GLY A 76 11.50 6.31 -3.87
N ASP A 77 10.32 6.31 -3.23
CA ASP A 77 9.83 5.20 -2.43
C ASP A 77 8.99 4.22 -3.28
N PRO A 78 8.82 2.96 -2.87
CA PRO A 78 7.91 2.04 -3.54
C PRO A 78 6.48 2.56 -3.63
N CYS A 79 5.74 2.13 -4.66
CA CYS A 79 4.34 2.53 -4.81
C CYS A 79 3.49 2.01 -3.65
N ASP A 80 2.89 2.94 -2.90
CA ASP A 80 1.99 2.65 -1.79
C ASP A 80 0.63 2.15 -2.25
N VAL A 81 0.08 1.16 -1.53
CA VAL A 81 -1.25 0.59 -1.80
C VAL A 81 -2.07 0.47 -0.54
N LEU A 82 -3.31 0.92 -0.58
CA LEU A 82 -4.35 0.55 0.39
C LEU A 82 -5.24 -0.52 -0.22
N ILE A 83 -5.30 -1.69 0.40
CA ILE A 83 -6.19 -2.78 0.01
C ILE A 83 -7.51 -2.63 0.75
N ALA A 84 -8.56 -2.27 0.00
CA ALA A 84 -9.90 -2.09 0.53
C ALA A 84 -10.53 -3.47 0.78
N ASN A 85 -10.44 -3.93 2.01
CA ASN A 85 -11.01 -5.19 2.47
C ASN A 85 -11.43 -5.09 3.95
N THR A 86 -12.02 -6.16 4.49
CA THR A 86 -12.63 -6.14 5.83
C THR A 86 -11.86 -6.96 6.87
N ARG A 87 -10.72 -7.55 6.50
CA ARG A 87 -9.93 -8.41 7.39
C ARG A 87 -8.50 -7.91 7.49
N GLY A 88 -8.03 -7.69 8.69
CA GLY A 88 -6.62 -7.40 8.95
C GLY A 88 -5.77 -8.64 8.71
N VAL A 89 -4.62 -8.44 8.08
CA VAL A 89 -3.60 -9.48 7.94
C VAL A 89 -2.37 -9.12 8.77
N THR A 90 -1.59 -10.12 9.12
CA THR A 90 -0.37 -9.90 9.91
C THR A 90 0.61 -9.02 9.14
N PRO A 91 1.15 -7.93 9.74
CA PRO A 91 2.20 -7.14 9.13
C PRO A 91 3.40 -8.00 8.70
N GLY A 92 3.98 -7.67 7.55
CA GLY A 92 5.06 -8.45 6.92
C GLY A 92 4.56 -9.58 6.01
N THR A 93 3.25 -9.84 5.91
CA THR A 93 2.74 -10.81 4.94
C THR A 93 2.65 -10.21 3.55
N ILE A 94 2.72 -11.08 2.54
CA ILE A 94 2.53 -10.72 1.13
C ILE A 94 1.08 -11.03 0.75
N MET A 95 0.40 -10.05 0.22
CA MET A 95 -1.01 -10.18 -0.17
C MET A 95 -1.17 -9.89 -1.67
N SER A 96 -1.73 -10.85 -2.42
CA SER A 96 -2.12 -10.61 -3.81
C SER A 96 -3.26 -9.60 -3.87
N CYS A 97 -3.15 -8.64 -4.76
CA CYS A 97 -4.03 -7.48 -4.85
C CYS A 97 -4.30 -7.11 -6.31
N ARG A 98 -5.57 -6.89 -6.66
CA ARG A 98 -5.95 -6.29 -7.94
C ARG A 98 -6.06 -4.78 -7.78
N ILE A 99 -5.43 -4.03 -8.68
CA ILE A 99 -5.45 -2.58 -8.68
C ILE A 99 -6.74 -2.08 -9.32
N VAL A 100 -7.50 -1.25 -8.58
CA VAL A 100 -8.83 -0.77 -8.96
C VAL A 100 -8.99 0.75 -8.96
N GLY A 101 -7.99 1.49 -8.53
CA GLY A 101 -8.03 2.96 -8.54
C GLY A 101 -6.81 3.57 -7.90
N VAL A 102 -6.78 4.89 -7.87
CA VAL A 102 -5.74 5.69 -7.20
C VAL A 102 -6.35 6.94 -6.60
N MET A 103 -5.88 7.33 -5.44
CA MET A 103 -6.18 8.61 -4.82
C MET A 103 -4.96 9.52 -4.96
N ILE A 104 -5.13 10.62 -5.68
CA ILE A 104 -4.08 11.62 -5.90
C ILE A 104 -4.13 12.64 -4.77
N MET A 105 -3.05 12.76 -4.05
CA MET A 105 -2.93 13.70 -2.94
C MET A 105 -1.57 14.39 -2.96
N THR A 106 -1.47 15.45 -2.18
CA THR A 106 -0.23 16.17 -1.89
C THR A 106 -0.10 16.35 -0.39
N ASP A 107 1.11 16.38 0.08
CA ASP A 107 1.43 16.67 1.48
C ASP A 107 2.62 17.65 1.57
N GLU A 108 3.17 17.81 2.76
CA GLU A 108 4.30 18.71 3.02
C GLU A 108 5.57 18.36 2.23
N HIS A 109 5.67 17.16 1.68
CA HIS A 109 6.81 16.69 0.89
C HIS A 109 6.55 16.74 -0.63
N GLY A 110 5.30 16.95 -1.06
CA GLY A 110 4.91 17.04 -2.47
C GLY A 110 3.83 16.05 -2.87
N ASP A 111 3.91 15.57 -4.10
CA ASP A 111 2.95 14.61 -4.64
C ASP A 111 3.09 13.26 -3.92
N ASP A 112 1.96 12.74 -3.49
CA ASP A 112 1.86 11.48 -2.75
C ASP A 112 0.58 10.75 -3.18
N GLU A 113 0.69 9.86 -4.12
CA GLU A 113 -0.43 9.06 -4.59
C GLU A 113 -0.58 7.77 -3.78
N LYS A 114 -1.82 7.35 -3.54
CA LYS A 114 -2.15 6.08 -2.91
C LYS A 114 -2.94 5.21 -3.87
N LEU A 115 -2.32 4.14 -4.34
CA LEU A 115 -3.02 3.13 -5.13
C LEU A 115 -4.08 2.45 -4.27
N ILE A 116 -5.21 2.12 -4.89
CA ILE A 116 -6.30 1.41 -4.23
C ILE A 116 -6.45 0.04 -4.88
N GLY A 117 -6.48 -0.98 -4.06
CA GLY A 117 -6.65 -2.35 -4.50
C GLY A 117 -7.72 -3.10 -3.74
N VAL A 118 -8.00 -4.30 -4.21
CA VAL A 118 -8.84 -5.30 -3.54
C VAL A 118 -8.12 -6.64 -3.53
N PRO A 119 -8.43 -7.56 -2.60
CA PRO A 119 -7.81 -8.88 -2.58
C PRO A 119 -7.89 -9.59 -3.92
N GLY A 120 -6.82 -10.28 -4.28
CA GLY A 120 -6.78 -11.11 -5.49
C GLY A 120 -7.82 -12.23 -5.47
N PRO A 121 -8.27 -12.72 -6.65
CA PRO A 121 -9.39 -13.67 -6.75
C PRO A 121 -9.09 -15.02 -6.10
N LYS A 122 -7.82 -15.41 -5.98
CA LYS A 122 -7.43 -16.65 -5.28
C LYS A 122 -7.62 -16.55 -3.77
N LEU A 123 -7.65 -15.35 -3.20
CA LEU A 123 -7.82 -15.14 -1.76
C LEU A 123 -9.28 -15.16 -1.35
N THR A 124 -10.16 -14.60 -2.19
CA THR A 124 -11.59 -14.55 -1.93
C THR A 124 -12.37 -14.10 -3.17
N PRO A 125 -13.55 -14.66 -3.46
CA PRO A 125 -14.42 -14.19 -4.53
C PRO A 125 -15.21 -12.92 -4.15
N ARG A 126 -15.12 -12.45 -2.92
CA ARG A 126 -15.93 -11.34 -2.38
C ARG A 126 -15.83 -10.06 -3.21
N TYR A 127 -14.67 -9.82 -3.84
CA TYR A 127 -14.38 -8.60 -4.58
C TYR A 127 -14.32 -8.80 -6.09
N ASP A 128 -14.76 -9.95 -6.62
CA ASP A 128 -14.65 -10.26 -8.05
C ASP A 128 -15.43 -9.28 -8.93
N HIS A 129 -16.50 -8.69 -8.39
CA HIS A 129 -17.31 -7.68 -9.07
C HIS A 129 -16.66 -6.29 -9.12
N VAL A 130 -15.67 -6.02 -8.27
CA VAL A 130 -14.99 -4.72 -8.19
C VAL A 130 -14.00 -4.61 -9.33
N ARG A 131 -14.26 -3.74 -10.30
CA ARG A 131 -13.37 -3.44 -11.44
C ARG A 131 -12.73 -2.08 -11.33
N ASN A 132 -13.40 -1.15 -10.64
CA ASN A 132 -12.97 0.20 -10.41
C ASN A 132 -13.26 0.57 -8.95
N TYR A 133 -12.56 1.56 -8.39
CA TYR A 133 -12.83 2.03 -7.02
C TYR A 133 -14.30 2.46 -6.82
N THR A 134 -14.96 2.91 -7.88
CA THR A 134 -16.39 3.28 -7.86
C THR A 134 -17.35 2.11 -7.63
N ASP A 135 -16.87 0.87 -7.77
CA ASP A 135 -17.64 -0.34 -7.47
C ASP A 135 -17.57 -0.72 -5.98
N LEU A 136 -16.68 -0.07 -5.22
CA LEU A 136 -16.64 -0.19 -3.77
C LEU A 136 -17.88 0.48 -3.16
N ALA A 137 -18.24 0.02 -1.95
CA ALA A 137 -19.30 0.72 -1.21
C ALA A 137 -18.93 2.20 -1.04
N PRO A 138 -19.83 3.16 -1.33
CA PRO A 138 -19.52 4.59 -1.24
C PRO A 138 -18.93 5.00 0.09
N ILE A 139 -19.41 4.41 1.20
CA ILE A 139 -18.89 4.69 2.54
C ILE A 139 -17.43 4.24 2.68
N ALA A 140 -17.00 3.17 2.04
CA ALA A 140 -15.61 2.72 2.08
C ALA A 140 -14.68 3.74 1.39
N VAL A 141 -15.08 4.26 0.23
CA VAL A 141 -14.35 5.32 -0.49
C VAL A 141 -14.23 6.58 0.38
N GLN A 142 -15.33 6.99 1.00
CA GLN A 142 -15.38 8.14 1.89
C GLN A 142 -14.48 7.94 3.13
N GLN A 143 -14.47 6.74 3.72
CA GLN A 143 -13.60 6.43 4.85
C GLN A 143 -12.12 6.48 4.49
N ILE A 144 -11.75 6.00 3.30
CA ILE A 144 -10.36 6.07 2.81
C ILE A 144 -9.94 7.53 2.64
N GLU A 145 -10.74 8.33 1.95
CA GLU A 145 -10.46 9.75 1.74
C GLU A 145 -10.39 10.52 3.07
N HIS A 146 -11.33 10.28 3.97
CA HIS A 146 -11.37 10.91 5.29
C HIS A 146 -10.13 10.54 6.12
N PHE A 147 -9.71 9.28 6.10
CA PHE A 147 -8.52 8.85 6.82
C PHE A 147 -7.27 9.60 6.33
N PHE A 148 -6.98 9.57 5.05
CA PHE A 148 -5.78 10.22 4.53
C PHE A 148 -5.83 11.75 4.65
N THR A 149 -7.02 12.36 4.61
CA THR A 149 -7.18 13.80 4.85
C THR A 149 -6.80 14.19 6.27
N HIS A 150 -7.10 13.35 7.27
CA HIS A 150 -7.09 13.74 8.69
C HIS A 150 -6.08 13.01 9.58
N TYR A 151 -5.45 11.93 9.11
CA TYR A 151 -4.59 11.12 9.99
C TYR A 151 -3.35 11.85 10.52
N LYS A 152 -2.93 12.95 9.86
CA LYS A 152 -1.82 13.81 10.26
C LYS A 152 -2.26 15.10 10.99
N ASP A 153 -3.55 15.35 11.21
CA ASP A 153 -4.09 16.65 11.68
C ASP A 153 -3.44 17.16 12.95
N LEU A 154 -3.06 16.28 13.87
CA LEU A 154 -2.44 16.66 15.15
C LEU A 154 -0.91 16.71 15.11
N GLU A 155 -0.29 16.40 13.96
CA GLU A 155 1.17 16.45 13.79
C GLU A 155 1.59 17.86 13.37
N PRO A 156 2.42 18.56 14.16
CA PRO A 156 2.81 19.94 13.85
C PRO A 156 3.49 20.07 12.49
N GLY A 157 3.01 21.01 11.66
CA GLY A 157 3.58 21.31 10.35
C GLY A 157 3.22 20.31 9.24
N LYS A 158 2.46 19.27 9.56
CA LYS A 158 2.00 18.30 8.56
C LYS A 158 0.59 18.61 8.08
N TRP A 159 0.35 18.29 6.82
CA TRP A 159 -0.96 18.47 6.19
C TRP A 159 -1.11 17.49 5.02
N VAL A 160 -2.33 17.24 4.62
CA VAL A 160 -2.67 16.46 3.42
C VAL A 160 -3.79 17.18 2.66
N LYS A 161 -3.69 17.19 1.35
CA LYS A 161 -4.74 17.68 0.46
C LYS A 161 -5.04 16.63 -0.60
N ILE A 162 -6.27 16.13 -0.61
CA ILE A 162 -6.75 15.24 -1.65
C ILE A 162 -7.10 16.09 -2.88
N ALA A 163 -6.51 15.77 -4.02
CA ALA A 163 -6.77 16.45 -5.28
C ALA A 163 -7.95 15.81 -6.02
N ARG A 164 -7.91 14.49 -6.20
CA ARG A 164 -8.94 13.72 -6.92
C ARG A 164 -8.70 12.22 -6.79
N TRP A 165 -9.67 11.48 -7.28
CA TRP A 165 -9.53 10.04 -7.55
C TRP A 165 -9.26 9.81 -9.03
N GLY A 166 -8.49 8.76 -9.34
CA GLY A 166 -8.26 8.22 -10.67
C GLY A 166 -8.82 6.81 -10.78
N ASP A 167 -9.17 6.41 -11.98
CA ASP A 167 -9.73 5.10 -12.27
C ASP A 167 -8.67 3.97 -12.25
N ALA A 168 -9.13 2.75 -12.45
CA ALA A 168 -8.28 1.58 -12.46
C ALA A 168 -7.20 1.63 -13.57
N ASP A 169 -7.52 2.21 -14.73
CA ASP A 169 -6.58 2.29 -15.85
C ASP A 169 -5.46 3.31 -15.57
N GLU A 170 -5.81 4.44 -14.96
CA GLU A 170 -4.81 5.41 -14.49
C GLU A 170 -3.90 4.79 -13.42
N ALA A 171 -4.48 4.11 -12.44
CA ALA A 171 -3.72 3.45 -11.39
C ALA A 171 -2.74 2.40 -11.94
N ARG A 172 -3.17 1.59 -12.90
CA ARG A 172 -2.32 0.58 -13.56
C ARG A 172 -1.17 1.20 -14.35
N ARG A 173 -1.40 2.33 -15.02
CA ARG A 173 -0.32 3.08 -15.68
C ARG A 173 0.72 3.53 -14.67
N MET A 174 0.30 4.04 -13.51
CA MET A 174 1.23 4.43 -12.44
C MET A 174 2.06 3.26 -11.91
N VAL A 175 1.47 2.07 -11.79
CA VAL A 175 2.22 0.85 -11.44
C VAL A 175 3.28 0.54 -12.51
N LEU A 176 2.93 0.58 -13.81
CA LEU A 176 3.89 0.35 -14.89
C LEU A 176 5.03 1.38 -14.87
N GLU A 177 4.72 2.65 -14.68
CA GLU A 177 5.73 3.71 -14.55
C GLU A 177 6.63 3.47 -13.33
N GLY A 178 6.07 3.00 -12.22
CA GLY A 178 6.82 2.64 -11.02
C GLY A 178 7.78 1.48 -11.27
N ILE A 179 7.35 0.46 -12.02
CA ILE A 179 8.19 -0.66 -12.44
C ILE A 179 9.36 -0.18 -13.31
N GLU A 180 9.09 0.68 -14.28
CA GLU A 180 10.14 1.20 -15.17
C GLU A 180 11.14 2.10 -14.41
N ARG A 181 10.66 2.90 -13.45
CA ARG A 181 11.56 3.69 -12.58
C ARG A 181 12.46 2.79 -11.73
N ALA A 182 11.91 1.72 -11.14
CA ALA A 182 12.70 0.77 -10.34
C ALA A 182 13.77 0.06 -11.19
N LYS A 183 13.43 -0.38 -12.40
CA LYS A 183 14.40 -0.97 -13.35
C LYS A 183 15.51 0.01 -13.72
N ALA A 184 15.16 1.26 -14.00
CA ALA A 184 16.13 2.31 -14.35
C ALA A 184 17.08 2.63 -13.18
N ALA A 185 16.60 2.49 -11.94
CA ALA A 185 17.39 2.67 -10.72
C ALA A 185 18.23 1.43 -10.35
N GLY A 186 18.05 0.29 -11.02
CA GLY A 186 18.74 -0.97 -10.70
C GLY A 186 18.14 -1.71 -9.50
N GLU A 187 16.90 -1.43 -9.16
CA GLU A 187 16.14 -2.03 -8.04
C GLU A 187 15.08 -3.04 -8.52
N GLY A 188 15.11 -3.42 -9.80
CA GLY A 188 14.17 -4.32 -10.45
C GLY A 188 14.56 -5.80 -10.41
#